data_6d96ba4364a53c34c2928493469cfff6
#
_entry.id   6d96ba4364a53c34c2928493469cfff6
#
_cell.length_a   1.000
_cell.length_b   1.000
_cell.length_c   1.000
_cell.angle_alpha   90.00
_cell.angle_beta   90.00
_cell.angle_gamma   90.00
#
_symmetry.space_group_name_H-M   'P 1'
#
loop_
_entity.id
_entity.type
_entity.pdbx_description
1 polymer ?
#
loop_
_entity_poly.entity_id
_entity_poly.type
_entity_poly.pdbx_seq_one_letter_code
_entity_poly.pdbx_strand_id
1 'polypeptide(L)'
;YRNKKSFLSSLMLAMAALIKSFPFIYLLYFLIIKDFKYIKQFILSSFAIIFSSILIFGPEIWVKYLSFLTHNFISTEKTPFYLHYLGYQNNFSLHTILVQFFEFTNLPIHKTDIIYLITVISICFISVYVLFRGRRNMLHSFSLLSVTYLLISPICWRHHYILITLILFYVIFSNAKNKLTISIAALLATSVMFYYPSWRGFPFNSVILISAVTIYFLLLFIKDKAIHPIDNSPLQERI
;
A
#
# COMPACT_ATOMS: atom_id res chain seq x y z
N TYR A 1 -6.00 -19.85 -17.38
CA TYR A 1 -5.26 -18.96 -16.48
C TYR A 1 -5.61 -19.18 -15.00
N ARG A 2 -6.82 -19.66 -14.66
CA ARG A 2 -7.34 -19.63 -13.29
C ARG A 2 -6.84 -20.72 -12.32
N ASN A 3 -6.44 -21.92 -12.72
CA ASN A 3 -6.30 -23.02 -11.75
C ASN A 3 -4.88 -23.36 -11.28
N LYS A 4 -3.85 -23.35 -12.11
CA LYS A 4 -2.47 -23.66 -11.67
C LYS A 4 -1.69 -22.40 -11.23
N LYS A 5 -1.96 -21.27 -11.83
CA LYS A 5 -1.27 -20.01 -11.52
C LYS A 5 -1.82 -19.32 -10.26
N SER A 6 -3.06 -19.64 -9.82
CA SER A 6 -3.63 -19.04 -8.61
C SER A 6 -2.93 -19.52 -7.33
N PHE A 7 -2.56 -20.81 -7.26
CA PHE A 7 -1.81 -21.33 -6.11
C PHE A 7 -0.43 -20.68 -5.99
N LEU A 8 0.34 -20.64 -7.08
CA LEU A 8 1.67 -20.02 -7.06
C LEU A 8 1.59 -18.52 -6.70
N SER A 9 0.61 -17.79 -7.24
CA SER A 9 0.44 -16.38 -6.91
C SER A 9 0.02 -16.16 -5.45
N SER A 10 -0.83 -17.03 -4.89
CA SER A 10 -1.20 -16.97 -3.47
C SER A 10 -0.03 -17.31 -2.55
N LEU A 11 0.82 -18.28 -2.95
CA LEU A 11 2.05 -18.61 -2.23
C LEU A 11 3.03 -17.42 -2.22
N MET A 12 3.25 -16.79 -3.38
CA MET A 12 4.12 -15.62 -3.48
C MET A 12 3.58 -14.43 -2.67
N LEU A 13 2.27 -14.21 -2.67
CA LEU A 13 1.64 -13.18 -1.85
C LEU A 13 1.79 -13.50 -0.35
N ALA A 14 1.64 -14.76 0.05
CA ALA A 14 1.82 -15.20 1.43
C ALA A 14 3.27 -15.00 1.89
N MET A 15 4.26 -15.37 1.08
CA MET A 15 5.67 -15.11 1.37
C MET A 15 5.93 -13.60 1.55
N ALA A 16 5.46 -12.79 0.61
CA ALA A 16 5.63 -11.35 0.68
C ALA A 16 4.98 -10.75 1.94
N ALA A 17 3.76 -11.22 2.29
CA ALA A 17 3.02 -10.73 3.45
C ALA A 17 3.65 -11.14 4.80
N LEU A 18 4.26 -12.31 4.87
CA LEU A 18 4.98 -12.78 6.07
C LEU A 18 6.34 -12.09 6.25
N ILE A 19 7.01 -11.72 5.15
CA ILE A 19 8.26 -10.95 5.21
C ILE A 19 7.96 -9.49 5.56
N LYS A 20 6.89 -8.94 5.00
CA LYS A 20 6.51 -7.54 5.20
C LYS A 20 4.99 -7.43 5.18
N SER A 21 4.40 -6.98 6.27
CA SER A 21 2.95 -7.01 6.48
C SER A 21 2.10 -6.25 5.45
N PHE A 22 2.69 -5.27 4.72
CA PHE A 22 1.92 -4.45 3.79
C PHE A 22 1.17 -5.25 2.69
N PRO A 23 1.68 -6.36 2.12
CA PRO A 23 0.94 -7.10 1.10
C PRO A 23 -0.39 -7.71 1.57
N PHE A 24 -0.63 -7.80 2.90
CA PHE A 24 -1.93 -8.21 3.42
C PHE A 24 -3.09 -7.33 2.90
N ILE A 25 -2.83 -6.05 2.62
CA ILE A 25 -3.87 -5.14 2.12
C ILE A 25 -4.48 -5.62 0.80
N TYR A 26 -3.73 -6.39 -0.01
CA TYR A 26 -4.23 -6.91 -1.29
C TYR A 26 -5.30 -8.00 -1.11
N LEU A 27 -5.38 -8.63 0.07
CA LEU A 27 -6.47 -9.57 0.37
C LEU A 27 -7.83 -8.88 0.34
N LEU A 28 -7.88 -7.58 0.62
CA LEU A 28 -9.11 -6.81 0.54
C LEU A 28 -9.73 -6.84 -0.87
N TYR A 29 -8.89 -6.80 -1.92
CA TYR A 29 -9.36 -6.95 -3.29
C TYR A 29 -10.05 -8.32 -3.50
N PHE A 30 -9.42 -9.42 -3.05
CA PHE A 30 -9.99 -10.76 -3.21
C PHE A 30 -11.25 -10.97 -2.37
N LEU A 31 -11.35 -10.32 -1.22
CA LEU A 31 -12.58 -10.28 -0.41
C LEU A 31 -13.71 -9.56 -1.15
N ILE A 32 -13.43 -8.41 -1.75
CA ILE A 32 -14.42 -7.61 -2.47
C ILE A 32 -14.95 -8.35 -3.71
N ILE A 33 -14.07 -9.01 -4.47
CA ILE A 33 -14.50 -9.82 -5.63
C ILE A 33 -15.03 -11.20 -5.26
N LYS A 34 -15.07 -11.52 -3.95
CA LYS A 34 -15.53 -12.80 -3.39
C LYS A 34 -14.77 -14.02 -3.91
N ASP A 35 -13.47 -13.86 -4.20
CA ASP A 35 -12.60 -14.99 -4.57
C ASP A 35 -12.10 -15.72 -3.30
N PHE A 36 -13.03 -16.38 -2.62
CA PHE A 36 -12.73 -17.14 -1.40
C PHE A 36 -11.77 -18.32 -1.66
N LYS A 37 -11.70 -18.81 -2.89
CA LYS A 37 -10.75 -19.86 -3.27
C LYS A 37 -9.32 -19.34 -3.15
N TYR A 38 -9.05 -18.14 -3.66
CA TYR A 38 -7.75 -17.49 -3.54
C TYR A 38 -7.38 -17.22 -2.07
N ILE A 39 -8.33 -16.71 -1.29
CA ILE A 39 -8.13 -16.44 0.14
C ILE A 39 -7.78 -17.72 0.90
N LYS A 40 -8.52 -18.82 0.65
CA LYS A 40 -8.22 -20.13 1.24
C LYS A 40 -6.81 -20.61 0.87
N GLN A 41 -6.41 -20.47 -0.40
CA GLN A 41 -5.06 -20.82 -0.85
C GLN A 41 -3.99 -19.98 -0.17
N PHE A 42 -4.22 -18.67 -0.02
CA PHE A 42 -3.33 -17.77 0.71
C PHE A 42 -3.16 -18.22 2.17
N ILE A 43 -4.25 -18.50 2.88
CA ILE A 43 -4.22 -18.96 4.28
C ILE A 43 -3.44 -20.27 4.39
N LEU A 44 -3.73 -21.27 3.54
CA LEU A 44 -3.02 -22.55 3.53
C LEU A 44 -1.52 -22.37 3.25
N SER A 45 -1.17 -21.50 2.28
CA SER A 45 0.22 -21.18 1.97
C SER A 45 0.93 -20.51 3.15
N SER A 46 0.25 -19.58 3.83
CA SER A 46 0.80 -18.92 5.02
C SER A 46 1.07 -19.90 6.15
N PHE A 47 0.12 -20.80 6.43
CA PHE A 47 0.32 -21.86 7.41
C PHE A 47 1.47 -22.80 7.03
N ALA A 48 1.58 -23.20 5.77
CA ALA A 48 2.66 -24.05 5.30
C ALA A 48 4.04 -23.38 5.48
N ILE A 49 4.15 -22.09 5.17
CA ILE A 49 5.39 -21.32 5.34
C ILE A 49 5.76 -21.19 6.83
N ILE A 50 4.77 -20.83 7.68
CA ILE A 50 4.98 -20.70 9.13
C ILE A 50 5.41 -22.05 9.70
N PHE A 51 4.70 -23.13 9.38
CA PHE A 51 5.02 -24.46 9.86
C PHE A 51 6.41 -24.91 9.41
N SER A 52 6.75 -24.71 8.13
CA SER A 52 8.10 -25.02 7.63
C SER A 52 9.17 -24.22 8.35
N SER A 53 8.92 -22.94 8.64
CA SER A 53 9.89 -22.12 9.37
C SER A 53 10.05 -22.55 10.84
N ILE A 54 8.97 -23.01 11.48
CA ILE A 54 9.04 -23.61 12.84
C ILE A 54 9.88 -24.88 12.82
N LEU A 55 9.73 -25.74 11.82
CA LEU A 55 10.52 -26.95 11.70
C LEU A 55 12.01 -26.68 11.48
N ILE A 56 12.34 -25.62 10.72
CA ILE A 56 13.73 -25.29 10.39
C ILE A 56 14.42 -24.50 11.51
N PHE A 57 13.73 -23.52 12.08
CA PHE A 57 14.33 -22.53 13.00
C PHE A 57 13.88 -22.68 14.45
N GLY A 58 12.93 -23.59 14.73
CA GLY A 58 12.31 -23.76 16.02
C GLY A 58 11.17 -22.75 16.32
N PRO A 59 10.30 -23.06 17.29
CA PRO A 59 9.16 -22.21 17.64
C PRO A 59 9.57 -20.91 18.32
N GLU A 60 10.74 -20.84 18.92
CA GLU A 60 11.21 -19.68 19.70
C GLU A 60 11.33 -18.42 18.84
N ILE A 61 11.65 -18.57 17.55
CA ILE A 61 11.75 -17.41 16.64
C ILE A 61 10.41 -16.71 16.45
N TRP A 62 9.32 -17.50 16.42
CA TRP A 62 7.98 -16.96 16.29
C TRP A 62 7.50 -16.33 17.60
N VAL A 63 7.83 -16.93 18.74
CA VAL A 63 7.53 -16.34 20.05
C VAL A 63 8.24 -14.98 20.20
N LYS A 64 9.52 -14.89 19.84
CA LYS A 64 10.27 -13.64 19.84
C LYS A 64 9.68 -12.61 18.86
N TYR A 65 9.31 -13.05 17.66
CA TYR A 65 8.70 -12.17 16.64
C TYR A 65 7.35 -11.63 17.10
N LEU A 66 6.48 -12.48 17.64
CA LEU A 66 5.18 -12.06 18.18
C LEU A 66 5.35 -11.14 19.39
N SER A 67 6.27 -11.44 20.29
CA SER A 67 6.59 -10.56 21.43
C SER A 67 7.09 -9.20 20.93
N PHE A 68 7.95 -9.16 19.93
CA PHE A 68 8.40 -7.91 19.32
C PHE A 68 7.21 -7.12 18.72
N LEU A 69 6.30 -7.79 17.99
CA LEU A 69 5.13 -7.12 17.42
C LEU A 69 4.20 -6.58 18.51
N THR A 70 3.89 -7.38 19.52
CA THR A 70 3.00 -6.95 20.60
C THR A 70 3.60 -5.78 21.39
N HIS A 71 4.88 -5.84 21.70
CA HIS A 71 5.54 -4.78 22.45
C HIS A 71 5.64 -3.47 21.65
N ASN A 72 5.91 -3.54 20.36
CA ASN A 72 6.16 -2.31 19.56
C ASN A 72 4.89 -1.74 18.90
N PHE A 73 3.85 -2.54 18.67
CA PHE A 73 2.67 -2.08 17.92
C PHE A 73 1.36 -2.10 18.71
N ILE A 74 1.27 -2.88 19.79
CA ILE A 74 0.04 -3.05 20.58
C ILE A 74 0.17 -2.40 21.96
N SER A 75 1.39 -2.27 22.49
CA SER A 75 1.60 -1.64 23.78
C SER A 75 1.15 -0.17 23.72
N THR A 76 0.26 0.18 24.65
CA THR A 76 -0.23 1.56 24.83
C THR A 76 0.82 2.47 25.47
N GLU A 77 1.89 1.91 26.02
CA GLU A 77 3.03 2.68 26.46
C GLU A 77 3.72 3.26 25.21
N LYS A 78 3.82 4.60 25.18
CA LYS A 78 4.61 5.32 24.19
C LYS A 78 6.07 4.87 24.33
N THR A 79 6.38 3.71 23.75
CA THR A 79 7.75 3.18 23.79
C THR A 79 8.68 4.21 23.16
N PRO A 80 9.91 4.33 23.64
CA PRO A 80 10.94 5.15 23.02
C PRO A 80 11.08 4.86 21.52
N PHE A 81 10.80 3.62 21.11
CA PHE A 81 10.77 3.18 19.72
C PHE A 81 9.70 3.91 18.90
N TYR A 82 8.45 3.97 19.38
CA TYR A 82 7.35 4.65 18.68
C TYR A 82 7.63 6.15 18.55
N LEU A 83 8.03 6.79 19.64
CA LEU A 83 8.40 8.22 19.64
C LEU A 83 9.62 8.51 18.77
N HIS A 84 10.62 7.60 18.78
CA HIS A 84 11.80 7.71 17.96
C HIS A 84 11.48 7.61 16.46
N TYR A 85 10.57 6.70 16.06
CA TYR A 85 10.18 6.55 14.66
C TYR A 85 9.25 7.66 14.15
N LEU A 86 8.37 8.20 15.00
CA LEU A 86 7.52 9.33 14.63
C LEU A 86 8.31 10.61 14.38
N GLY A 87 9.36 10.87 15.19
CA GLY A 87 10.25 12.01 15.05
C GLY A 87 11.39 11.82 14.04
N TYR A 88 11.52 10.65 13.43
CA TYR A 88 12.67 10.36 12.58
C TYR A 88 12.60 11.15 11.27
N GLN A 89 13.67 11.88 10.96
CA GLN A 89 13.78 12.70 9.74
C GLN A 89 13.61 11.91 8.43
N ASN A 90 13.67 10.58 8.48
CA ASN A 90 13.52 9.68 7.34
C ASN A 90 12.14 9.00 7.30
N ASN A 91 11.21 9.34 8.19
CA ASN A 91 9.84 8.87 8.14
C ASN A 91 8.99 9.89 7.37
N PHE A 92 8.48 9.50 6.22
CA PHE A 92 7.66 10.31 5.31
C PHE A 92 6.17 9.96 5.41
N SER A 93 5.74 9.41 6.55
CA SER A 93 4.33 9.09 6.77
C SER A 93 3.49 10.35 6.92
N LEU A 94 2.21 10.24 6.60
CA LEU A 94 1.24 11.31 6.83
C LEU A 94 1.25 11.79 8.28
N HIS A 95 1.36 10.86 9.24
CA HIS A 95 1.42 11.20 10.66
C HIS A 95 2.63 12.07 11.00
N THR A 96 3.83 11.66 10.56
CA THR A 96 5.06 12.44 10.82
C THR A 96 5.00 13.84 10.22
N ILE A 97 4.45 13.96 9.01
CA ILE A 97 4.32 15.26 8.34
C ILE A 97 3.30 16.15 9.05
N LEU A 98 2.20 15.58 9.56
CA LEU A 98 1.27 16.33 10.42
C LEU A 98 1.94 16.83 11.69
N VAL A 99 2.72 15.99 12.38
CA VAL A 99 3.47 16.39 13.57
C VAL A 99 4.41 17.57 13.26
N GLN A 100 5.22 17.43 12.22
CA GLN A 100 6.15 18.49 11.80
C GLN A 100 5.45 19.78 11.37
N PHE A 101 4.29 19.69 10.71
CA PHE A 101 3.49 20.85 10.37
C PHE A 101 2.94 21.55 11.62
N PHE A 102 2.45 20.80 12.60
CA PHE A 102 1.94 21.37 13.85
C PHE A 102 3.06 22.00 14.68
N GLU A 103 4.24 21.39 14.72
CA GLU A 103 5.44 21.98 15.32
C GLU A 103 5.82 23.31 14.64
N PHE A 104 5.86 23.31 13.32
CA PHE A 104 6.21 24.49 12.53
C PHE A 104 5.22 25.66 12.72
N THR A 105 3.93 25.34 12.89
CA THR A 105 2.86 26.34 13.06
C THR A 105 2.55 26.65 14.52
N ASN A 106 3.30 26.08 15.47
CA ASN A 106 3.07 26.20 16.92
C ASN A 106 1.65 25.75 17.35
N LEU A 107 1.07 24.80 16.64
CA LEU A 107 -0.22 24.21 16.99
C LEU A 107 -0.06 23.06 17.99
N PRO A 108 -1.12 22.74 18.77
CA PRO A 108 -1.05 21.70 19.79
C PRO A 108 -0.83 20.30 19.18
N ILE A 109 0.34 19.72 19.37
CA ILE A 109 0.75 18.42 18.77
C ILE A 109 -0.20 17.28 19.16
N HIS A 110 -0.80 17.30 20.36
CA HIS A 110 -1.74 16.24 20.80
C HIS A 110 -2.97 16.10 19.90
N LYS A 111 -3.28 17.11 19.07
CA LYS A 111 -4.39 17.02 18.09
C LYS A 111 -4.00 16.26 16.82
N THR A 112 -2.72 16.02 16.58
CA THR A 112 -2.26 15.33 15.35
C THR A 112 -2.78 13.91 15.28
N ASP A 113 -2.82 13.20 16.42
CA ASP A 113 -3.28 11.80 16.46
C ASP A 113 -4.75 11.69 16.04
N ILE A 114 -5.60 12.61 16.50
CA ILE A 114 -7.03 12.61 16.15
C ILE A 114 -7.21 12.94 14.66
N ILE A 115 -6.51 13.95 14.17
CA ILE A 115 -6.59 14.36 12.76
C ILE A 115 -6.07 13.23 11.86
N TYR A 116 -4.97 12.59 12.24
CA TYR A 116 -4.43 11.45 11.53
C TYR A 116 -5.43 10.30 11.48
N LEU A 117 -6.04 9.94 12.62
CA LEU A 117 -7.03 8.86 12.70
C LEU A 117 -8.24 9.13 11.79
N ILE A 118 -8.80 10.33 11.84
CA ILE A 118 -9.93 10.73 10.99
C ILE A 118 -9.54 10.63 9.51
N THR A 119 -8.33 11.09 9.16
CA THR A 119 -7.83 11.05 7.78
C THR A 119 -7.64 9.60 7.32
N VAL A 120 -7.05 8.73 8.15
CA VAL A 120 -6.88 7.29 7.86
C VAL A 120 -8.23 6.62 7.62
N ILE A 121 -9.21 6.83 8.50
CA ILE A 121 -10.56 6.28 8.35
C ILE A 121 -11.20 6.75 7.04
N SER A 122 -11.07 8.03 6.71
CA SER A 122 -11.61 8.61 5.48
C SER A 122 -10.96 8.00 4.23
N ILE A 123 -9.63 7.88 4.21
CA ILE A 123 -8.88 7.25 3.10
C ILE A 123 -9.30 5.80 2.92
N CYS A 124 -9.38 5.03 4.02
CA CYS A 124 -9.81 3.64 3.98
C CYS A 124 -11.24 3.51 3.43
N PHE A 125 -12.17 4.33 3.93
CA PHE A 125 -13.56 4.30 3.49
C PHE A 125 -13.69 4.64 1.99
N ILE A 126 -13.02 5.70 1.52
CA ILE A 126 -13.02 6.09 0.11
C ILE A 126 -12.43 4.98 -0.76
N SER A 127 -11.30 4.40 -0.35
CA SER A 127 -10.64 3.34 -1.12
C SER A 127 -11.54 2.11 -1.25
N VAL A 128 -12.14 1.67 -0.14
CA VAL A 128 -13.08 0.55 -0.12
C VAL A 128 -14.30 0.85 -1.00
N TYR A 129 -14.90 2.04 -0.86
CA TYR A 129 -16.04 2.46 -1.65
C TYR A 129 -15.74 2.43 -3.15
N VAL A 130 -14.57 2.95 -3.56
CA VAL A 130 -14.14 2.96 -4.97
C VAL A 130 -13.92 1.55 -5.50
N LEU A 131 -13.33 0.65 -4.70
CA LEU A 131 -13.15 -0.75 -5.06
C LEU A 131 -14.49 -1.48 -5.22
N PHE A 132 -15.46 -1.22 -4.33
CA PHE A 132 -16.79 -1.85 -4.42
C PHE A 132 -17.59 -1.34 -5.61
N ARG A 133 -17.60 -0.03 -5.85
CA ARG A 133 -18.41 0.59 -6.90
C ARG A 133 -17.87 0.30 -8.31
N GLY A 134 -16.56 0.25 -8.45
CA GLY A 134 -15.92 0.00 -9.73
C GLY A 134 -15.50 -1.45 -9.84
N ARG A 135 -16.10 -2.31 -10.66
CA ARG A 135 -15.53 -3.62 -11.03
C ARG A 135 -14.21 -3.40 -11.78
N ARG A 136 -13.24 -2.81 -11.08
CA ARG A 136 -11.97 -2.35 -11.65
C ARG A 136 -11.04 -3.54 -11.88
N ASN A 137 -10.16 -3.38 -12.86
CA ASN A 137 -9.19 -4.43 -13.10
C ASN A 137 -8.26 -4.60 -11.88
N MET A 138 -7.66 -5.77 -11.76
CA MET A 138 -6.78 -6.14 -10.65
C MET A 138 -5.63 -5.14 -10.47
N LEU A 139 -5.03 -4.68 -11.57
CA LEU A 139 -3.87 -3.79 -11.53
C LEU A 139 -4.24 -2.41 -10.95
N HIS A 140 -5.40 -1.87 -11.34
CA HIS A 140 -5.92 -0.63 -10.77
C HIS A 140 -6.19 -0.78 -9.26
N SER A 141 -6.85 -1.88 -8.87
CA SER A 141 -7.19 -2.15 -7.48
C SER A 141 -5.94 -2.30 -6.61
N PHE A 142 -4.92 -2.98 -7.12
CA PHE A 142 -3.64 -3.12 -6.41
C PHE A 142 -2.89 -1.79 -6.33
N SER A 143 -2.91 -0.98 -7.39
CA SER A 143 -2.34 0.36 -7.37
C SER A 143 -3.00 1.24 -6.32
N LEU A 144 -4.34 1.26 -6.26
CA LEU A 144 -5.10 2.01 -5.26
C LEU A 144 -4.77 1.54 -3.84
N LEU A 145 -4.78 0.22 -3.59
CA LEU A 145 -4.45 -0.35 -2.29
C LEU A 145 -3.01 -0.06 -1.86
N SER A 146 -2.05 -0.07 -2.80
CA SER A 146 -0.66 0.27 -2.51
C SER A 146 -0.52 1.72 -2.04
N VAL A 147 -1.15 2.67 -2.73
CA VAL A 147 -1.10 4.09 -2.33
C VAL A 147 -1.87 4.30 -1.03
N THR A 148 -3.03 3.64 -0.87
CA THR A 148 -3.78 3.65 0.38
C THR A 148 -2.89 3.23 1.55
N TYR A 149 -2.16 2.11 1.41
CA TYR A 149 -1.22 1.66 2.43
C TYR A 149 -0.16 2.72 2.76
N LEU A 150 0.45 3.33 1.74
CA LEU A 150 1.48 4.36 1.96
C LEU A 150 0.93 5.57 2.74
N LEU A 151 -0.33 5.93 2.51
CA LEU A 151 -0.97 7.06 3.16
C LEU A 151 -1.42 6.75 4.60
N ILE A 152 -1.87 5.50 4.87
CA ILE A 152 -2.35 5.12 6.19
C ILE A 152 -1.25 4.55 7.11
N SER A 153 -0.07 4.23 6.58
CA SER A 153 1.02 3.69 7.39
C SER A 153 1.60 4.77 8.29
N PRO A 154 1.70 4.55 9.62
CA PRO A 154 2.33 5.51 10.53
C PRO A 154 3.86 5.54 10.34
N ILE A 155 4.44 4.52 9.72
CA ILE A 155 5.86 4.42 9.42
C ILE A 155 6.02 4.19 7.93
N CYS A 156 6.52 5.19 7.23
CA CYS A 156 6.72 5.13 5.80
C CYS A 156 8.11 5.66 5.44
N TRP A 157 9.04 4.75 5.22
CA TRP A 157 10.39 5.08 4.84
C TRP A 157 10.51 5.31 3.34
N ARG A 158 11.53 6.01 2.92
CA ARG A 158 11.81 6.35 1.52
C ARG A 158 11.70 5.15 0.56
N HIS A 159 12.22 4.00 0.94
CA HIS A 159 12.15 2.80 0.09
C HIS A 159 10.73 2.24 -0.09
N HIS A 160 9.76 2.58 0.77
CA HIS A 160 8.36 2.20 0.54
C HIS A 160 7.77 2.93 -0.67
N TYR A 161 8.23 4.14 -0.94
CA TYR A 161 7.74 4.94 -2.06
C TYR A 161 8.20 4.44 -3.44
N ILE A 162 9.09 3.43 -3.52
CA ILE A 162 9.39 2.75 -4.78
C ILE A 162 8.13 2.14 -5.41
N LEU A 163 7.14 1.78 -4.58
CA LEU A 163 5.83 1.32 -5.06
C LEU A 163 5.13 2.36 -5.93
N ILE A 164 5.33 3.65 -5.64
CA ILE A 164 4.76 4.74 -6.44
C ILE A 164 5.28 4.71 -7.87
N THR A 165 6.53 4.37 -8.08
CA THR A 165 7.12 4.27 -9.42
C THR A 165 6.37 3.26 -10.28
N LEU A 166 6.06 2.07 -9.73
CA LEU A 166 5.28 1.05 -10.43
C LEU A 166 3.86 1.53 -10.74
N ILE A 167 3.25 2.24 -9.80
CA ILE A 167 1.90 2.79 -9.96
C ILE A 167 1.89 3.90 -11.02
N LEU A 168 2.92 4.73 -11.07
CA LEU A 168 3.09 5.76 -12.10
C LEU A 168 3.19 5.15 -13.50
N PHE A 169 3.94 4.07 -13.67
CA PHE A 169 3.94 3.33 -14.93
C PHE A 169 2.52 2.88 -15.31
N TYR A 170 1.77 2.32 -14.35
CA TYR A 170 0.38 1.96 -14.62
C TYR A 170 -0.46 3.16 -15.06
N VAL A 171 -0.38 4.29 -14.35
CA VAL A 171 -1.12 5.52 -14.69
C VAL A 171 -0.75 6.02 -16.09
N ILE A 172 0.53 6.07 -16.41
CA ILE A 172 1.04 6.51 -17.72
C ILE A 172 0.48 5.63 -18.84
N PHE A 173 0.62 4.31 -18.71
CA PHE A 173 0.18 3.38 -19.76
C PHE A 173 -1.34 3.27 -19.88
N SER A 174 -2.07 3.43 -18.77
CA SER A 174 -3.55 3.39 -18.79
C SER A 174 -4.17 4.62 -19.43
N ASN A 175 -3.51 5.77 -19.36
CA ASN A 175 -4.03 7.08 -19.79
C ASN A 175 -3.17 7.72 -20.89
N ALA A 176 -2.55 6.92 -21.76
CA ALA A 176 -1.64 7.41 -22.81
C ALA A 176 -2.23 8.50 -23.73
N LYS A 177 -3.56 8.61 -23.81
CA LYS A 177 -4.25 9.67 -24.59
C LYS A 177 -4.34 11.00 -23.85
N ASN A 178 -4.19 11.05 -22.54
CA ASN A 178 -4.29 12.26 -21.75
C ASN A 178 -2.88 12.81 -21.41
N LYS A 179 -2.41 13.76 -22.22
CA LYS A 179 -1.10 14.40 -22.04
C LYS A 179 -0.90 15.05 -20.67
N LEU A 180 -1.97 15.64 -20.10
CA LEU A 180 -1.90 16.28 -18.78
C LEU A 180 -1.62 15.24 -17.68
N THR A 181 -2.36 14.13 -17.68
CA THR A 181 -2.16 13.04 -16.71
C THR A 181 -0.75 12.46 -16.80
N ILE A 182 -0.24 12.27 -18.03
CA ILE A 182 1.13 11.79 -18.27
C ILE A 182 2.14 12.79 -17.71
N SER A 183 1.95 14.08 -17.98
CA SER A 183 2.87 15.13 -17.50
C SER A 183 2.88 15.22 -15.97
N ILE A 184 1.73 15.16 -15.33
CA ILE A 184 1.62 15.15 -13.86
C ILE A 184 2.30 13.88 -13.31
N ALA A 185 2.03 12.71 -13.87
CA ALA A 185 2.62 11.46 -13.43
C ALA A 185 4.15 11.47 -13.58
N ALA A 186 4.68 12.01 -14.69
CA ALA A 186 6.10 12.15 -14.92
C ALA A 186 6.75 13.13 -13.92
N LEU A 187 6.10 14.26 -13.63
CA LEU A 187 6.56 15.22 -12.63
C LEU A 187 6.66 14.58 -11.24
N LEU A 188 5.62 13.82 -10.86
CA LEU A 188 5.57 13.13 -9.57
C LEU A 188 6.65 12.04 -9.46
N ALA A 189 6.87 11.25 -10.53
CA ALA A 189 7.93 10.26 -10.58
C ALA A 189 9.30 10.91 -10.39
N THR A 190 9.52 12.03 -11.06
CA THR A 190 10.76 12.81 -10.96
C THR A 190 10.97 13.33 -9.55
N SER A 191 9.95 13.88 -8.91
CA SER A 191 10.05 14.40 -7.53
C SER A 191 10.43 13.30 -6.51
N VAL A 192 9.91 12.08 -6.68
CA VAL A 192 10.26 10.94 -5.81
C VAL A 192 11.69 10.45 -6.04
N MET A 193 12.14 10.44 -7.29
CA MET A 193 13.48 9.95 -7.65
C MET A 193 14.61 10.93 -7.30
N PHE A 194 14.36 12.23 -7.49
CA PHE A 194 15.37 13.27 -7.28
C PHE A 194 15.30 13.96 -5.92
N TYR A 195 14.52 13.43 -5.00
CA TYR A 195 14.52 13.91 -3.63
C TYR A 195 15.92 13.79 -3.01
N TYR A 196 16.56 14.95 -2.81
CA TYR A 196 17.93 14.99 -2.31
C TYR A 196 17.97 14.81 -0.78
N PRO A 197 18.85 13.95 -0.23
CA PRO A 197 18.88 13.66 1.21
C PRO A 197 19.16 14.86 2.13
N SER A 198 19.75 15.95 1.59
CA SER A 198 20.01 17.17 2.36
C SER A 198 18.77 18.02 2.61
N TRP A 199 17.68 17.79 1.86
CA TRP A 199 16.40 18.47 2.10
C TRP A 199 15.64 17.75 3.21
N ARG A 200 16.13 17.90 4.44
CA ARG A 200 15.54 17.28 5.63
C ARG A 200 14.67 18.31 6.34
N GLY A 201 13.49 17.86 6.77
CA GLY A 201 12.54 18.69 7.52
C GLY A 201 11.40 19.26 6.67
N PHE A 202 10.38 19.76 7.38
CA PHE A 202 9.24 20.44 6.76
C PHE A 202 9.69 21.79 6.16
N PRO A 203 9.20 22.21 4.95
CA PRO A 203 8.16 21.55 4.13
C PRO A 203 8.70 20.54 3.10
N PHE A 204 9.99 20.34 2.96
CA PHE A 204 10.59 19.55 1.87
C PHE A 204 10.23 18.04 1.93
N ASN A 205 10.08 17.49 3.14
CA ASN A 205 9.64 16.10 3.32
C ASN A 205 8.24 15.88 2.75
N SER A 206 7.42 16.94 2.70
CA SER A 206 6.03 16.86 2.23
C SER A 206 5.92 16.57 0.75
N VAL A 207 6.96 16.83 -0.05
CA VAL A 207 6.93 16.61 -1.52
C VAL A 207 6.61 15.16 -1.85
N ILE A 208 7.20 14.21 -1.14
CA ILE A 208 6.94 12.78 -1.34
C ILE A 208 5.49 12.42 -0.98
N LEU A 209 4.99 12.95 0.16
CA LEU A 209 3.61 12.74 0.56
C LEU A 209 2.63 13.38 -0.42
N ILE A 210 2.89 14.62 -0.86
CA ILE A 210 2.07 15.31 -1.86
C ILE A 210 1.99 14.47 -3.14
N SER A 211 3.10 13.86 -3.57
CA SER A 211 3.12 12.95 -4.71
C SER A 211 2.19 11.76 -4.49
N ALA A 212 2.24 11.10 -3.32
CA ALA A 212 1.37 9.98 -3.00
C ALA A 212 -0.11 10.40 -2.97
N VAL A 213 -0.43 11.52 -2.34
CA VAL A 213 -1.80 12.08 -2.28
C VAL A 213 -2.31 12.38 -3.69
N THR A 214 -1.51 13.02 -4.52
CA THR A 214 -1.91 13.34 -5.91
C THR A 214 -2.18 12.08 -6.73
N ILE A 215 -1.30 11.06 -6.62
CA ILE A 215 -1.51 9.77 -7.28
C ILE A 215 -2.76 9.08 -6.76
N TYR A 216 -3.02 9.16 -5.46
CA TYR A 216 -4.25 8.63 -4.88
C TYR A 216 -5.49 9.24 -5.55
N PHE A 217 -5.57 10.57 -5.63
CA PHE A 217 -6.67 11.25 -6.31
C PHE A 217 -6.74 10.89 -7.80
N LEU A 218 -5.62 10.83 -8.50
CA LEU A 218 -5.61 10.39 -9.90
C LEU A 218 -6.23 9.00 -10.06
N LEU A 219 -5.89 8.05 -9.19
CA LEU A 219 -6.43 6.69 -9.22
C LEU A 219 -7.95 6.65 -8.92
N LEU A 220 -8.47 7.56 -8.07
CA LEU A 220 -9.90 7.63 -7.81
C LEU A 220 -10.70 8.01 -9.07
N PHE A 221 -10.15 8.88 -9.91
CA PHE A 221 -10.82 9.44 -11.08
C PHE A 221 -10.49 8.76 -12.41
N ILE A 222 -9.46 7.89 -12.45
CA ILE A 222 -9.18 7.09 -13.63
C ILE A 222 -10.38 6.17 -13.91
N LYS A 223 -11.06 6.44 -15.04
CA LYS A 223 -12.04 5.51 -15.57
C LYS A 223 -11.31 4.37 -16.25
N ASP A 224 -11.32 3.18 -15.65
CA ASP A 224 -10.91 1.96 -16.35
C ASP A 224 -11.79 1.84 -17.61
N LYS A 225 -11.18 1.91 -18.78
CA LYS A 225 -11.81 1.32 -19.93
C LYS A 225 -11.91 -0.17 -19.60
N ALA A 226 -13.14 -0.64 -19.43
CA ALA A 226 -13.40 -2.05 -19.31
C ALA A 226 -12.55 -2.75 -20.38
N ILE A 227 -11.55 -3.51 -19.94
CA ILE A 227 -10.89 -4.46 -20.84
C ILE A 227 -12.07 -5.32 -21.27
N HIS A 228 -12.50 -5.19 -22.53
CA HIS A 228 -13.54 -6.03 -23.08
C HIS A 228 -13.23 -7.44 -22.57
N PRO A 229 -14.20 -8.12 -21.94
CA PRO A 229 -13.98 -9.51 -21.58
C PRO A 229 -13.42 -10.14 -22.84
N ILE A 230 -12.23 -10.73 -22.74
CA ILE A 230 -11.63 -11.49 -23.83
C ILE A 230 -12.78 -12.36 -24.31
N ASP A 231 -13.24 -12.08 -25.53
CA ASP A 231 -14.33 -12.76 -26.14
C ASP A 231 -13.99 -14.25 -26.08
N ASN A 232 -14.60 -14.95 -25.12
CA ASN A 232 -14.47 -16.40 -24.98
C ASN A 232 -15.38 -17.06 -26.02
N SER A 233 -15.54 -16.46 -27.18
CA SER A 233 -16.11 -17.17 -28.31
C SER A 233 -15.24 -18.41 -28.52
N PRO A 234 -15.83 -19.61 -28.43
CA PRO A 234 -15.06 -20.83 -28.55
C PRO A 234 -14.46 -20.87 -29.96
N LEU A 235 -13.16 -21.18 -30.02
CA LEU A 235 -12.39 -21.48 -31.24
C LEU A 235 -12.96 -22.71 -31.98
N GLN A 236 -14.29 -22.86 -32.01
CA GLN A 236 -14.97 -24.06 -32.53
C GLN A 236 -15.54 -23.89 -33.94
N GLU A 237 -15.26 -22.82 -34.66
CA GLU A 237 -15.74 -22.68 -36.04
C GLU A 237 -14.66 -22.33 -37.06
N ARG A 238 -13.46 -22.90 -36.94
CA ARG A 238 -12.49 -22.91 -38.06
C ARG A 238 -11.81 -24.27 -38.16
N ILE A 239 -12.55 -25.27 -38.59
CA ILE A 239 -12.05 -26.45 -39.29
C ILE A 239 -12.96 -26.66 -40.51
#